data_62d15421acd001efca7d11d30bd64d8c
#
_entry.id   62d15421acd001efca7d11d30bd64d8c
#
_cell.length_a   1.000
_cell.length_b   1.000
_cell.length_c   1.000
_cell.angle_alpha   90.00
_cell.angle_beta   90.00
_cell.angle_gamma   90.00
#
_symmetry.space_group_name_H-M   'P 1'
#
loop_
_entity.id
_entity.type
_entity.pdbx_description
1 polymer ?
#
loop_
_entity_poly.entity_id
_entity_poly.type
_entity_poly.pdbx_seq_one_letter_code
_entity_poly.pdbx_strand_id
1 'polypeptide(L)'
;VLPALRRSRLILTTDLIGKSDEEIAALAANDAAALNVEELLYAATLTNDAAEKLALYKKATELFANDYRGYNNMGMVYFGQGNIAEARRCYAKALQLAPANADVNYNAGLAAMAENDLAKAEEYLGKAAGTEGDLNAAMGTLYTMKGDYAAAKNAYGKTASNNAAVQQILNEDYAAARQTLARVAKPNATTAYLSAVVGARTNDREAVYANLKVAVKGNAQLKAKAQNDIEFAKYQQDEQFQAIVK
;
A
#
# COMPACT_ATOMS: atom_id res chain seq x y z
N VAL A 1 -32.13 60.69 -17.41
CA VAL A 1 -31.49 59.77 -16.47
C VAL A 1 -32.22 58.43 -16.62
N LEU A 2 -31.60 57.45 -17.27
CA LEU A 2 -32.16 56.10 -17.40
C LEU A 2 -32.08 55.40 -16.03
N PRO A 3 -33.21 54.78 -15.57
CA PRO A 3 -33.13 53.99 -14.33
C PRO A 3 -32.17 52.84 -14.52
N ALA A 4 -31.26 52.65 -13.57
CA ALA A 4 -30.39 51.51 -13.56
C ALA A 4 -31.22 50.21 -13.65
N LEU A 5 -30.98 49.42 -14.69
CA LEU A 5 -31.62 48.13 -14.87
C LEU A 5 -31.27 47.25 -13.63
N ARG A 6 -32.25 47.07 -12.76
CA ARG A 6 -32.18 46.06 -11.69
C ARG A 6 -32.16 44.70 -12.35
N ARG A 7 -30.98 44.09 -12.41
CA ARG A 7 -30.84 42.68 -12.80
C ARG A 7 -31.22 41.83 -11.61
N SER A 8 -32.39 41.22 -11.65
CA SER A 8 -32.74 40.13 -10.75
C SER A 8 -31.95 38.89 -11.19
N ARG A 9 -31.09 38.38 -10.33
CA ARG A 9 -30.39 37.12 -10.55
C ARG A 9 -31.17 36.04 -9.83
N LEU A 10 -31.85 35.17 -10.58
CA LEU A 10 -32.43 33.96 -10.04
C LEU A 10 -31.31 32.91 -9.92
N ILE A 11 -30.96 32.53 -8.70
CA ILE A 11 -30.08 31.41 -8.44
C ILE A 11 -30.99 30.22 -8.11
N LEU A 12 -31.10 29.28 -9.04
CA LEU A 12 -31.70 27.97 -8.76
C LEU A 12 -30.60 27.08 -8.14
N THR A 13 -30.75 26.79 -6.85
CA THR A 13 -30.00 25.74 -6.21
C THR A 13 -30.85 24.48 -6.28
N THR A 14 -30.45 23.52 -7.08
CA THR A 14 -31.06 22.19 -7.12
C THR A 14 -30.20 21.30 -6.21
N ASP A 15 -30.74 20.94 -5.06
CA ASP A 15 -30.17 19.87 -4.25
C ASP A 15 -30.53 18.54 -4.94
N LEU A 16 -29.55 17.91 -5.55
CA LEU A 16 -29.65 16.51 -5.96
C LEU A 16 -29.58 15.67 -4.67
N ILE A 17 -30.76 15.25 -4.18
CA ILE A 17 -30.82 14.26 -3.09
C ILE A 17 -30.38 12.94 -3.72
N GLY A 18 -29.13 12.53 -3.43
CA GLY A 18 -28.61 11.22 -3.78
C GLY A 18 -29.30 10.12 -2.97
N LYS A 19 -29.13 8.87 -3.39
CA LYS A 19 -29.57 7.71 -2.61
C LYS A 19 -28.81 7.65 -1.27
N SER A 20 -29.47 7.21 -0.20
CA SER A 20 -28.81 6.95 1.08
C SER A 20 -27.92 5.73 1.02
N ASP A 21 -27.02 5.55 2.01
CA ASP A 21 -26.15 4.37 2.12
C ASP A 21 -26.95 3.07 2.17
N GLU A 22 -28.08 3.08 2.89
CA GLU A 22 -29.01 1.95 3.02
C GLU A 22 -29.68 1.62 1.68
N GLU A 23 -30.11 2.65 0.93
CA GLU A 23 -30.71 2.48 -0.39
C GLU A 23 -29.68 1.94 -1.39
N ILE A 24 -28.46 2.47 -1.38
CA ILE A 24 -27.36 1.99 -2.24
C ILE A 24 -27.02 0.55 -1.91
N ALA A 25 -26.86 0.21 -0.62
CA ALA A 25 -26.57 -1.15 -0.19
C ALA A 25 -27.69 -2.13 -0.59
N ALA A 26 -28.96 -1.75 -0.40
CA ALA A 26 -30.11 -2.57 -0.76
C ALA A 26 -30.20 -2.80 -2.28
N LEU A 27 -29.99 -1.76 -3.09
CA LEU A 27 -29.97 -1.87 -4.55
C LEU A 27 -28.78 -2.70 -5.04
N ALA A 28 -27.60 -2.48 -4.47
CA ALA A 28 -26.39 -3.24 -4.82
C ALA A 28 -26.56 -4.75 -4.57
N ALA A 29 -27.34 -5.12 -3.55
CA ALA A 29 -27.66 -6.51 -3.24
C ALA A 29 -28.72 -7.09 -4.17
N ASN A 30 -29.83 -6.37 -4.44
CA ASN A 30 -31.04 -6.90 -5.03
C ASN A 30 -31.26 -6.47 -6.49
N ASP A 31 -30.83 -5.30 -6.88
CA ASP A 31 -31.01 -4.71 -8.22
C ASP A 31 -29.85 -3.75 -8.57
N ALA A 32 -28.65 -4.30 -8.71
CA ALA A 32 -27.47 -3.51 -8.99
C ALA A 32 -27.53 -2.72 -10.31
N ALA A 33 -28.41 -3.10 -11.24
CA ALA A 33 -28.62 -2.40 -12.50
C ALA A 33 -29.32 -1.03 -12.32
N ALA A 34 -29.99 -0.83 -11.19
CA ALA A 34 -30.59 0.48 -10.83
C ALA A 34 -29.57 1.50 -10.29
N LEU A 35 -28.31 1.08 -10.08
CA LEU A 35 -27.23 1.94 -9.66
C LEU A 35 -26.38 2.39 -10.86
N ASN A 36 -25.91 3.62 -10.82
CA ASN A 36 -24.84 4.06 -11.71
C ASN A 36 -23.48 3.50 -11.23
N VAL A 37 -22.42 3.69 -12.03
CA VAL A 37 -21.10 3.14 -11.71
C VAL A 37 -20.52 3.72 -10.43
N GLU A 38 -20.72 5.01 -10.16
CA GLU A 38 -20.24 5.67 -8.93
C GLU A 38 -20.88 5.07 -7.69
N GLU A 39 -22.22 4.94 -7.72
CA GLU A 39 -23.00 4.36 -6.63
C GLU A 39 -22.63 2.89 -6.38
N LEU A 40 -22.40 2.11 -7.44
CA LEU A 40 -22.03 0.70 -7.30
C LEU A 40 -20.58 0.54 -6.77
N LEU A 41 -19.65 1.37 -7.19
CA LEU A 41 -18.30 1.41 -6.64
C LEU A 41 -18.31 1.89 -5.17
N TYR A 42 -19.16 2.87 -4.85
CA TYR A 42 -19.35 3.36 -3.49
C TYR A 42 -19.93 2.28 -2.57
N ALA A 43 -20.90 1.49 -3.05
CA ALA A 43 -21.48 0.38 -2.28
C ALA A 43 -20.40 -0.56 -1.71
N ALA A 44 -19.32 -0.82 -2.48
CA ALA A 44 -18.22 -1.64 -2.02
C ALA A 44 -17.38 -0.99 -0.89
N THR A 45 -17.51 0.32 -0.66
CA THR A 45 -16.85 1.00 0.46
C THR A 45 -17.64 0.88 1.77
N LEU A 46 -18.93 0.55 1.69
CA LEU A 46 -19.82 0.40 2.85
C LEU A 46 -19.58 -0.92 3.62
N THR A 47 -18.88 -1.87 3.03
CA THR A 47 -18.51 -3.13 3.68
C THR A 47 -17.00 -3.22 3.93
N ASN A 48 -16.59 -3.98 4.95
CA ASN A 48 -15.19 -4.35 5.17
C ASN A 48 -14.90 -5.79 4.72
N ASP A 49 -15.91 -6.56 4.32
CA ASP A 49 -15.74 -7.91 3.85
C ASP A 49 -15.15 -7.93 2.43
N ALA A 50 -14.02 -8.60 2.27
CA ALA A 50 -13.31 -8.66 0.99
C ALA A 50 -14.07 -9.45 -0.08
N ALA A 51 -14.86 -10.47 0.30
CA ALA A 51 -15.65 -11.24 -0.63
C ALA A 51 -16.84 -10.42 -1.14
N GLU A 52 -17.50 -9.66 -0.27
CA GLU A 52 -18.55 -8.72 -0.66
C GLU A 52 -18.01 -7.63 -1.59
N LYS A 53 -16.85 -7.02 -1.26
CA LYS A 53 -16.19 -6.05 -2.15
C LYS A 53 -15.95 -6.64 -3.53
N LEU A 54 -15.37 -7.84 -3.61
CA LEU A 54 -15.12 -8.50 -4.89
C LEU A 54 -16.41 -8.76 -5.67
N ALA A 55 -17.47 -9.19 -5.00
CA ALA A 55 -18.78 -9.43 -5.65
C ALA A 55 -19.34 -8.11 -6.24
N LEU A 56 -19.26 -6.99 -5.51
CA LEU A 56 -19.74 -5.69 -5.96
C LEU A 56 -18.89 -5.14 -7.12
N TYR A 57 -17.57 -5.20 -7.02
CA TYR A 57 -16.69 -4.79 -8.11
C TYR A 57 -16.85 -5.68 -9.34
N LYS A 58 -17.10 -7.00 -9.17
CA LYS A 58 -17.43 -7.88 -10.28
C LYS A 58 -18.72 -7.46 -10.97
N LYS A 59 -19.78 -7.16 -10.21
CA LYS A 59 -21.02 -6.58 -10.79
C LYS A 59 -20.73 -5.27 -11.55
N ALA A 60 -19.87 -4.41 -11.01
CA ALA A 60 -19.46 -3.20 -11.70
C ALA A 60 -18.76 -3.50 -13.04
N THR A 61 -17.91 -4.52 -13.12
CA THR A 61 -17.26 -4.91 -14.37
C THR A 61 -18.22 -5.56 -15.38
N GLU A 62 -19.30 -6.18 -14.92
CA GLU A 62 -20.34 -6.79 -15.77
C GLU A 62 -21.28 -5.74 -16.34
N LEU A 63 -21.72 -4.78 -15.51
CA LEU A 63 -22.65 -3.72 -15.91
C LEU A 63 -21.97 -2.58 -16.66
N PHE A 64 -20.73 -2.26 -16.28
CA PHE A 64 -19.95 -1.15 -16.81
C PHE A 64 -18.59 -1.61 -17.35
N ALA A 65 -18.61 -2.55 -18.31
CA ALA A 65 -17.43 -3.27 -18.81
C ALA A 65 -16.32 -2.37 -19.40
N ASN A 66 -16.65 -1.14 -19.77
CA ASN A 66 -15.69 -0.15 -20.30
C ASN A 66 -15.16 0.81 -19.22
N ASP A 67 -15.57 0.67 -17.98
CA ASP A 67 -15.04 1.43 -16.86
C ASP A 67 -13.89 0.66 -16.20
N TYR A 68 -12.72 1.29 -16.14
CA TYR A 68 -11.51 0.66 -15.60
C TYR A 68 -11.57 0.45 -14.08
N ARG A 69 -12.38 1.25 -13.36
CA ARG A 69 -12.35 1.34 -11.90
C ARG A 69 -12.79 0.04 -11.23
N GLY A 70 -13.80 -0.62 -11.78
CA GLY A 70 -14.23 -1.93 -11.27
C GLY A 70 -13.08 -2.94 -11.30
N TYR A 71 -12.35 -3.02 -12.40
CA TYR A 71 -11.18 -3.90 -12.54
C TYR A 71 -10.02 -3.48 -11.62
N ASN A 72 -9.71 -2.17 -11.58
CA ASN A 72 -8.66 -1.66 -10.70
C ASN A 72 -8.93 -2.00 -9.22
N ASN A 73 -10.17 -1.78 -8.77
CA ASN A 73 -10.55 -2.02 -7.38
C ASN A 73 -10.60 -3.51 -7.01
N MET A 74 -11.03 -4.40 -7.94
CA MET A 74 -10.85 -5.85 -7.77
C MET A 74 -9.37 -6.21 -7.59
N GLY A 75 -8.50 -5.63 -8.42
CA GLY A 75 -7.06 -5.83 -8.33
C GLY A 75 -6.51 -5.42 -6.97
N MET A 76 -6.96 -4.30 -6.42
CA MET A 76 -6.55 -3.85 -5.08
C MET A 76 -6.96 -4.83 -3.97
N VAL A 77 -8.17 -5.39 -4.05
CA VAL A 77 -8.62 -6.40 -3.08
C VAL A 77 -7.78 -7.67 -3.18
N TYR A 78 -7.56 -8.19 -4.39
CA TYR A 78 -6.72 -9.37 -4.59
C TYR A 78 -5.27 -9.14 -4.15
N PHE A 79 -4.71 -7.97 -4.44
CA PHE A 79 -3.37 -7.59 -3.99
C PHE A 79 -3.27 -7.59 -2.45
N GLY A 80 -4.25 -7.00 -1.77
CA GLY A 80 -4.34 -6.99 -0.31
C GLY A 80 -4.47 -8.39 0.32
N GLN A 81 -5.04 -9.34 -0.42
CA GLN A 81 -5.12 -10.76 -0.03
C GLN A 81 -3.84 -11.55 -0.37
N GLY A 82 -2.84 -10.94 -1.00
CA GLY A 82 -1.64 -11.62 -1.49
C GLY A 82 -1.85 -12.44 -2.76
N ASN A 83 -3.03 -12.36 -3.39
CA ASN A 83 -3.31 -13.03 -4.67
C ASN A 83 -2.82 -12.17 -5.84
N ILE A 84 -1.49 -12.13 -5.99
CA ILE A 84 -0.82 -11.23 -6.94
C ILE A 84 -1.18 -11.58 -8.40
N ALA A 85 -1.39 -12.87 -8.71
CA ALA A 85 -1.73 -13.31 -10.06
C ALA A 85 -3.09 -12.74 -10.52
N GLU A 86 -4.12 -12.79 -9.66
CA GLU A 86 -5.43 -12.21 -9.98
C GLU A 86 -5.39 -10.68 -9.96
N ALA A 87 -4.66 -10.07 -9.02
CA ALA A 87 -4.46 -8.62 -9.03
C ALA A 87 -3.86 -8.14 -10.36
N ARG A 88 -2.82 -8.81 -10.85
CA ARG A 88 -2.18 -8.50 -12.15
C ARG A 88 -3.16 -8.61 -13.31
N ARG A 89 -4.01 -9.67 -13.35
CA ARG A 89 -5.03 -9.83 -14.40
C ARG A 89 -6.02 -8.66 -14.40
N CYS A 90 -6.47 -8.26 -13.22
CA CYS A 90 -7.37 -7.13 -13.06
C CYS A 90 -6.71 -5.82 -13.50
N TYR A 91 -5.48 -5.54 -13.06
CA TYR A 91 -4.76 -4.35 -13.49
C TYR A 91 -4.45 -4.33 -14.99
N ALA A 92 -4.13 -5.48 -15.59
CA ALA A 92 -3.94 -5.56 -17.04
C ALA A 92 -5.20 -5.15 -17.80
N LYS A 93 -6.39 -5.55 -17.32
CA LYS A 93 -7.66 -5.12 -17.93
C LYS A 93 -7.92 -3.63 -17.69
N ALA A 94 -7.64 -3.13 -16.49
CA ALA A 94 -7.77 -1.70 -16.19
C ALA A 94 -6.83 -0.85 -17.06
N LEU A 95 -5.58 -1.29 -17.28
CA LEU A 95 -4.61 -0.63 -18.17
C LEU A 95 -5.05 -0.63 -19.64
N GLN A 96 -5.74 -1.67 -20.10
CA GLN A 96 -6.31 -1.67 -21.47
C GLN A 96 -7.36 -0.58 -21.65
N LEU A 97 -8.14 -0.29 -20.60
CA LEU A 97 -9.21 0.71 -20.62
C LEU A 97 -8.69 2.12 -20.32
N ALA A 98 -7.69 2.24 -19.46
CA ALA A 98 -7.14 3.51 -18.99
C ALA A 98 -5.60 3.47 -18.90
N PRO A 99 -4.87 3.40 -20.03
CA PRO A 99 -3.42 3.16 -20.04
C PRO A 99 -2.59 4.30 -19.41
N ALA A 100 -3.13 5.51 -19.37
CA ALA A 100 -2.47 6.69 -18.80
C ALA A 100 -2.97 7.04 -17.38
N ASN A 101 -3.88 6.25 -16.80
CA ASN A 101 -4.36 6.53 -15.45
C ASN A 101 -3.25 6.27 -14.43
N ALA A 102 -2.97 7.28 -13.59
CA ALA A 102 -1.86 7.26 -12.65
C ALA A 102 -2.03 6.17 -11.58
N ASP A 103 -3.24 6.01 -11.03
CA ASP A 103 -3.51 5.03 -9.96
C ASP A 103 -3.46 3.59 -10.47
N VAL A 104 -3.97 3.33 -11.69
CA VAL A 104 -3.87 2.01 -12.31
C VAL A 104 -2.41 1.64 -12.57
N ASN A 105 -1.61 2.58 -13.09
CA ASN A 105 -0.18 2.36 -13.29
C ASN A 105 0.56 2.16 -11.95
N TYR A 106 0.22 2.93 -10.92
CA TYR A 106 0.79 2.74 -9.58
C TYR A 106 0.51 1.33 -9.04
N ASN A 107 -0.74 0.89 -9.08
CA ASN A 107 -1.16 -0.42 -8.58
C ASN A 107 -0.53 -1.58 -9.39
N ALA A 108 -0.46 -1.44 -10.72
CA ALA A 108 0.22 -2.41 -11.58
C ALA A 108 1.73 -2.48 -11.28
N GLY A 109 2.35 -1.32 -11.00
CA GLY A 109 3.75 -1.24 -10.59
C GLY A 109 4.03 -1.96 -9.26
N LEU A 110 3.15 -1.79 -8.26
CA LEU A 110 3.25 -2.52 -7.00
C LEU A 110 3.11 -4.04 -7.20
N ALA A 111 2.19 -4.47 -8.06
CA ALA A 111 2.02 -5.89 -8.37
C ALA A 111 3.26 -6.46 -9.10
N ALA A 112 3.84 -5.72 -10.03
CA ALA A 112 5.07 -6.11 -10.72
C ALA A 112 6.26 -6.23 -9.75
N MET A 113 6.39 -5.32 -8.77
CA MET A 113 7.40 -5.46 -7.70
C MET A 113 7.18 -6.72 -6.87
N ALA A 114 5.95 -7.05 -6.52
CA ALA A 114 5.63 -8.27 -5.75
C ALA A 114 5.97 -9.56 -6.52
N GLU A 115 5.93 -9.52 -7.86
CA GLU A 115 6.38 -10.61 -8.76
C GLU A 115 7.90 -10.53 -9.06
N ASN A 116 8.62 -9.55 -8.51
CA ASN A 116 10.03 -9.27 -8.79
C ASN A 116 10.32 -8.92 -10.27
N ASP A 117 9.30 -8.46 -11.02
CA ASP A 117 9.46 -7.92 -12.39
C ASP A 117 9.79 -6.42 -12.31
N LEU A 118 11.05 -6.14 -11.92
CA LEU A 118 11.50 -4.78 -11.63
C LEU A 118 11.49 -3.87 -12.87
N ALA A 119 11.60 -4.45 -14.08
CA ALA A 119 11.55 -3.68 -15.32
C ALA A 119 10.13 -3.14 -15.59
N LYS A 120 9.11 -4.01 -15.45
CA LYS A 120 7.71 -3.57 -15.55
C LYS A 120 7.30 -2.64 -14.41
N ALA A 121 7.79 -2.91 -13.19
CA ALA A 121 7.54 -2.02 -12.07
C ALA A 121 8.02 -0.60 -12.37
N GLU A 122 9.23 -0.45 -12.93
CA GLU A 122 9.79 0.85 -13.31
C GLU A 122 8.98 1.52 -14.42
N GLU A 123 8.57 0.76 -15.45
CA GLU A 123 7.72 1.27 -16.53
C GLU A 123 6.40 1.82 -16.00
N TYR A 124 5.70 1.04 -15.18
CA TYR A 124 4.40 1.43 -14.66
C TYR A 124 4.51 2.58 -13.63
N LEU A 125 5.41 2.49 -12.66
CA LEU A 125 5.60 3.58 -11.70
C LEU A 125 6.07 4.87 -12.36
N GLY A 126 6.83 4.78 -13.45
CA GLY A 126 7.20 5.95 -14.26
C GLY A 126 6.01 6.68 -14.89
N LYS A 127 4.87 5.98 -15.09
CA LYS A 127 3.60 6.54 -15.61
C LYS A 127 2.64 6.95 -14.49
N ALA A 128 2.98 6.73 -13.24
CA ALA A 128 2.08 6.91 -12.09
C ALA A 128 2.14 8.33 -11.48
N ALA A 129 2.71 9.32 -12.18
CA ALA A 129 2.75 10.70 -11.70
C ALA A 129 1.33 11.24 -11.51
N GLY A 130 1.03 11.76 -10.31
CA GLY A 130 -0.30 12.24 -9.94
C GLY A 130 -1.21 11.18 -9.30
N THR A 131 -0.70 9.97 -9.02
CA THR A 131 -1.43 8.97 -8.22
C THR A 131 -1.74 9.48 -6.81
N GLU A 132 -2.83 9.00 -6.22
CA GLU A 132 -3.12 9.19 -4.80
C GLU A 132 -2.21 8.34 -3.89
N GLY A 133 -1.54 7.33 -4.44
CA GLY A 133 -0.59 6.49 -3.73
C GLY A 133 0.74 7.20 -3.42
N ASP A 134 1.52 6.66 -2.49
CA ASP A 134 2.85 7.17 -2.17
C ASP A 134 3.88 6.70 -3.21
N LEU A 135 3.92 7.42 -4.35
CA LEU A 135 4.83 7.12 -5.45
C LEU A 135 6.30 7.18 -5.02
N ASN A 136 6.66 8.10 -4.13
CA ASN A 136 8.04 8.24 -3.66
C ASN A 136 8.46 7.01 -2.85
N ALA A 137 7.60 6.50 -1.98
CA ALA A 137 7.87 5.27 -1.24
C ALA A 137 7.94 4.05 -2.16
N ALA A 138 7.07 3.96 -3.17
CA ALA A 138 7.11 2.89 -4.17
C ALA A 138 8.40 2.90 -5.00
N MET A 139 8.80 4.07 -5.51
CA MET A 139 10.05 4.25 -6.25
C MET A 139 11.29 3.96 -5.38
N GLY A 140 11.28 4.41 -4.12
CA GLY A 140 12.33 4.10 -3.17
C GLY A 140 12.47 2.60 -2.92
N THR A 141 11.35 1.89 -2.80
CA THR A 141 11.33 0.43 -2.66
C THR A 141 11.85 -0.26 -3.93
N LEU A 142 11.40 0.18 -5.11
CA LEU A 142 11.87 -0.35 -6.39
C LEU A 142 13.40 -0.20 -6.54
N TYR A 143 13.94 0.99 -6.31
CA TYR A 143 15.38 1.22 -6.40
C TYR A 143 16.16 0.43 -5.35
N THR A 144 15.60 0.25 -4.15
CA THR A 144 16.20 -0.63 -3.13
C THR A 144 16.29 -2.08 -3.63
N MET A 145 15.21 -2.59 -4.25
CA MET A 145 15.19 -3.94 -4.84
C MET A 145 16.16 -4.08 -6.02
N LYS A 146 16.40 -3.01 -6.78
CA LYS A 146 17.39 -2.96 -7.87
C LYS A 146 18.83 -2.83 -7.37
N GLY A 147 19.05 -2.57 -6.07
CA GLY A 147 20.37 -2.29 -5.49
C GLY A 147 20.89 -0.87 -5.75
N ASP A 148 20.06 0.01 -6.34
CA ASP A 148 20.40 1.42 -6.53
C ASP A 148 20.04 2.22 -5.27
N TYR A 149 20.90 2.10 -4.25
CA TYR A 149 20.66 2.73 -2.95
C TYR A 149 20.74 4.27 -3.00
N ALA A 150 21.45 4.84 -3.99
CA ALA A 150 21.51 6.28 -4.17
C ALA A 150 20.18 6.83 -4.70
N ALA A 151 19.62 6.22 -5.74
CA ALA A 151 18.30 6.57 -6.26
C ALA A 151 17.20 6.31 -5.21
N ALA A 152 17.29 5.18 -4.47
CA ALA A 152 16.35 4.87 -3.41
C ALA A 152 16.34 5.93 -2.30
N LYS A 153 17.52 6.38 -1.84
CA LYS A 153 17.66 7.45 -0.85
C LYS A 153 17.01 8.76 -1.33
N ASN A 154 17.23 9.11 -2.59
CA ASN A 154 16.63 10.30 -3.18
C ASN A 154 15.10 10.19 -3.26
N ALA A 155 14.57 9.04 -3.66
CA ALA A 155 13.13 8.78 -3.75
C ALA A 155 12.46 8.82 -2.37
N TYR A 156 13.03 8.17 -1.35
CA TYR A 156 12.50 8.25 0.02
C TYR A 156 12.62 9.64 0.64
N GLY A 157 13.63 10.43 0.25
CA GLY A 157 13.85 11.77 0.76
C GLY A 157 13.96 11.78 2.29
N LYS A 158 13.03 12.50 2.96
CA LYS A 158 12.98 12.61 4.43
C LYS A 158 11.98 11.65 5.08
N THR A 159 11.34 10.77 4.31
CA THR A 159 10.32 9.84 4.80
C THR A 159 10.93 8.86 5.80
N ALA A 160 10.35 8.80 7.01
CA ALA A 160 10.72 7.82 8.01
C ALA A 160 9.79 6.61 7.91
N SER A 161 10.29 5.53 7.31
CA SER A 161 9.54 4.27 7.13
C SER A 161 10.44 3.06 7.32
N ASN A 162 9.84 1.89 7.53
CA ASN A 162 10.59 0.64 7.61
C ASN A 162 11.36 0.36 6.30
N ASN A 163 10.76 0.67 5.13
CA ASN A 163 11.42 0.44 3.84
C ASN A 163 12.62 1.37 3.64
N ALA A 164 12.52 2.65 4.04
CA ALA A 164 13.66 3.55 4.03
C ALA A 164 14.80 3.06 4.95
N ALA A 165 14.45 2.53 6.12
CA ALA A 165 15.43 1.94 7.03
C ALA A 165 16.09 0.67 6.45
N VAL A 166 15.32 -0.18 5.76
CA VAL A 166 15.88 -1.36 5.05
C VAL A 166 16.91 -0.92 4.00
N GLN A 167 16.60 0.09 3.19
CA GLN A 167 17.56 0.64 2.22
C GLN A 167 18.85 1.11 2.90
N GLN A 168 18.73 1.81 4.04
CA GLN A 168 19.89 2.31 4.80
C GLN A 168 20.71 1.16 5.41
N ILE A 169 20.04 0.10 5.90
CA ILE A 169 20.71 -1.12 6.40
C ILE A 169 21.49 -1.81 5.28
N LEU A 170 20.88 -1.97 4.10
CA LEU A 170 21.51 -2.60 2.94
C LEU A 170 22.68 -1.77 2.39
N ASN A 171 22.60 -0.44 2.54
CA ASN A 171 23.70 0.48 2.20
C ASN A 171 24.69 0.67 3.36
N GLU A 172 24.60 -0.14 4.42
CA GLU A 172 25.46 -0.11 5.62
C GLU A 172 25.46 1.23 6.39
N ASP A 173 24.49 2.12 6.12
CA ASP A 173 24.31 3.37 6.88
C ASP A 173 23.46 3.11 8.15
N TYR A 174 24.04 2.37 9.09
CA TYR A 174 23.34 1.96 10.32
C TYR A 174 22.95 3.12 11.22
N ALA A 175 23.72 4.23 11.17
CA ALA A 175 23.41 5.43 11.92
C ALA A 175 22.12 6.09 11.39
N ALA A 176 21.99 6.24 10.09
CA ALA A 176 20.77 6.74 9.46
C ALA A 176 19.60 5.79 9.68
N ALA A 177 19.81 4.47 9.57
CA ALA A 177 18.75 3.48 9.81
C ALA A 177 18.19 3.58 11.24
N ARG A 178 19.05 3.71 12.25
CA ARG A 178 18.64 3.91 13.66
C ARG A 178 17.79 5.18 13.82
N GLN A 179 18.22 6.29 13.24
CA GLN A 179 17.47 7.56 13.28
C GLN A 179 16.13 7.47 12.56
N THR A 180 16.09 6.80 11.41
CA THR A 180 14.87 6.61 10.63
C THR A 180 13.86 5.76 11.40
N LEU A 181 14.28 4.59 11.95
CA LEU A 181 13.42 3.71 12.73
C LEU A 181 12.85 4.39 13.98
N ALA A 182 13.65 5.24 14.65
CA ALA A 182 13.19 6.01 15.81
C ALA A 182 12.10 7.06 15.46
N ARG A 183 12.02 7.49 14.20
CA ARG A 183 11.06 8.50 13.72
C ARG A 183 9.85 7.90 12.99
N VAL A 184 9.74 6.59 12.86
CA VAL A 184 8.56 5.96 12.25
C VAL A 184 7.31 6.34 13.05
N ALA A 185 6.34 6.97 12.39
CA ALA A 185 5.18 7.55 13.06
C ALA A 185 4.28 6.50 13.73
N LYS A 186 4.19 5.30 13.16
CA LYS A 186 3.43 4.16 13.70
C LYS A 186 4.35 2.94 13.77
N PRO A 187 5.24 2.86 14.77
CA PRO A 187 6.16 1.74 14.90
C PRO A 187 5.39 0.46 15.20
N ASN A 188 5.84 -0.64 14.62
CA ASN A 188 5.22 -1.96 14.75
C ASN A 188 6.29 -3.05 14.99
N ALA A 189 5.88 -4.31 15.03
CA ALA A 189 6.79 -5.44 15.23
C ALA A 189 7.94 -5.47 14.19
N THR A 190 7.70 -5.08 12.94
CA THR A 190 8.73 -4.97 11.90
C THR A 190 9.73 -3.87 12.23
N THR A 191 9.27 -2.70 12.71
CA THR A 191 10.14 -1.60 13.14
C THR A 191 11.11 -2.06 14.24
N ALA A 192 10.58 -2.77 15.23
CA ALA A 192 11.40 -3.32 16.31
C ALA A 192 12.37 -4.40 15.78
N TYR A 193 11.92 -5.28 14.87
CA TYR A 193 12.79 -6.29 14.26
C TYR A 193 13.96 -5.67 13.51
N LEU A 194 13.70 -4.65 12.68
CA LEU A 194 14.75 -3.92 11.97
C LEU A 194 15.70 -3.19 12.92
N SER A 195 15.19 -2.68 14.05
CA SER A 195 16.04 -2.09 15.09
C SER A 195 16.98 -3.13 15.73
N ALA A 196 16.49 -4.37 15.90
CA ALA A 196 17.33 -5.47 16.36
C ALA A 196 18.40 -5.85 15.32
N VAL A 197 18.06 -5.85 14.02
CA VAL A 197 19.04 -6.06 12.92
C VAL A 197 20.12 -4.99 12.95
N VAL A 198 19.74 -3.72 13.09
CA VAL A 198 20.74 -2.63 13.25
C VAL A 198 21.63 -2.88 14.47
N GLY A 199 21.06 -3.30 15.60
CA GLY A 199 21.82 -3.71 16.79
C GLY A 199 22.81 -4.81 16.48
N ALA A 200 22.40 -5.84 15.75
CA ALA A 200 23.27 -6.97 15.36
C ALA A 200 24.43 -6.53 14.45
N ARG A 201 24.16 -5.69 13.47
CA ARG A 201 25.16 -5.15 12.54
C ARG A 201 26.15 -4.19 13.22
N THR A 202 25.72 -3.50 14.29
CA THR A 202 26.57 -2.59 15.06
C THR A 202 27.18 -3.21 16.32
N ASN A 203 27.02 -4.53 16.53
CA ASN A 203 27.47 -5.27 17.73
C ASN A 203 26.86 -4.76 19.06
N ASP A 204 25.70 -4.15 19.03
CA ASP A 204 24.96 -3.65 20.17
C ASP A 204 24.01 -4.77 20.69
N ARG A 205 24.56 -5.65 21.54
CA ARG A 205 23.86 -6.82 22.08
C ARG A 205 22.60 -6.45 22.86
N GLU A 206 22.65 -5.37 23.62
CA GLU A 206 21.51 -4.91 24.41
C GLU A 206 20.36 -4.47 23.51
N ALA A 207 20.67 -3.70 22.45
CA ALA A 207 19.69 -3.29 21.45
C ALA A 207 19.07 -4.52 20.73
N VAL A 208 19.86 -5.56 20.43
CA VAL A 208 19.33 -6.80 19.82
C VAL A 208 18.24 -7.39 20.69
N TYR A 209 18.53 -7.67 21.97
CA TYR A 209 17.59 -8.36 22.86
C TYR A 209 16.37 -7.50 23.21
N ALA A 210 16.58 -6.22 23.50
CA ALA A 210 15.49 -5.29 23.79
C ALA A 210 14.49 -5.22 22.64
N ASN A 211 15.00 -5.03 21.42
CA ASN A 211 14.15 -4.87 20.25
C ASN A 211 13.52 -6.21 19.78
N LEU A 212 14.23 -7.35 19.86
CA LEU A 212 13.65 -8.66 19.56
C LEU A 212 12.49 -8.99 20.51
N LYS A 213 12.61 -8.71 21.81
CA LYS A 213 11.50 -8.89 22.77
C LYS A 213 10.25 -8.13 22.34
N VAL A 214 10.41 -6.88 21.89
CA VAL A 214 9.29 -6.06 21.41
C VAL A 214 8.73 -6.66 20.11
N ALA A 215 9.61 -7.04 19.16
CA ALA A 215 9.22 -7.60 17.87
C ALA A 215 8.38 -8.88 18.02
N VAL A 216 8.86 -9.86 18.80
CA VAL A 216 8.17 -11.15 18.98
C VAL A 216 6.89 -11.03 19.81
N LYS A 217 6.82 -10.05 20.73
CA LYS A 217 5.59 -9.73 21.45
C LYS A 217 4.53 -9.16 20.51
N GLY A 218 4.92 -8.34 19.56
CA GLY A 218 4.02 -7.74 18.57
C GLY A 218 3.62 -8.69 17.44
N ASN A 219 4.49 -9.66 17.09
CA ASN A 219 4.21 -10.70 16.11
C ASN A 219 5.00 -11.97 16.43
N ALA A 220 4.30 -12.99 16.91
CA ALA A 220 4.91 -14.27 17.33
C ALA A 220 5.63 -15.02 16.19
N GLN A 221 5.23 -14.81 14.92
CA GLN A 221 5.90 -15.44 13.77
C GLN A 221 7.35 -14.98 13.62
N LEU A 222 7.71 -13.81 14.16
CA LEU A 222 9.08 -13.30 14.15
C LEU A 222 10.04 -14.14 15.03
N LYS A 223 9.54 -15.00 15.92
CA LYS A 223 10.38 -15.97 16.64
C LYS A 223 11.09 -16.91 15.65
N ALA A 224 10.28 -17.62 14.85
CA ALA A 224 10.80 -18.54 13.85
C ALA A 224 11.68 -17.85 12.80
N LYS A 225 11.30 -16.61 12.41
CA LYS A 225 12.13 -15.81 11.52
C LYS A 225 13.50 -15.51 12.14
N ALA A 226 13.55 -15.03 13.39
CA ALA A 226 14.81 -14.67 14.06
C ALA A 226 15.72 -15.87 14.29
N GLN A 227 15.15 -17.06 14.56
CA GLN A 227 15.93 -18.31 14.68
C GLN A 227 16.68 -18.69 13.40
N ASN A 228 16.15 -18.32 12.24
CA ASN A 228 16.72 -18.68 10.94
C ASN A 228 17.37 -17.48 10.21
N ASP A 229 17.37 -16.30 10.82
CA ASP A 229 17.91 -15.10 10.20
C ASP A 229 19.43 -15.03 10.40
N ILE A 230 20.16 -14.92 9.30
CA ILE A 230 21.63 -14.79 9.29
C ILE A 230 22.12 -13.59 10.11
N GLU A 231 21.31 -12.55 10.23
CA GLU A 231 21.64 -11.34 11.00
C GLU A 231 21.91 -11.66 12.48
N PHE A 232 21.27 -12.72 13.00
CA PHE A 232 21.41 -13.14 14.39
C PHE A 232 22.27 -14.40 14.57
N ALA A 233 22.98 -14.86 13.53
CA ALA A 233 23.78 -16.10 13.57
C ALA A 233 24.73 -16.16 14.78
N LYS A 234 25.40 -15.05 15.11
CA LYS A 234 26.32 -14.97 16.26
C LYS A 234 25.68 -15.01 17.63
N TYR A 235 24.34 -14.86 17.70
CA TYR A 235 23.56 -14.90 18.97
C TYR A 235 22.87 -16.24 19.18
N GLN A 236 22.88 -17.15 18.22
CA GLN A 236 22.12 -18.41 18.24
C GLN A 236 22.44 -19.31 19.43
N GLN A 237 23.66 -19.25 19.97
CA GLN A 237 24.07 -20.03 21.13
C GLN A 237 23.93 -19.28 22.46
N ASP A 238 23.39 -18.07 22.41
CA ASP A 238 23.22 -17.23 23.58
C ASP A 238 21.91 -17.57 24.31
N GLU A 239 21.98 -17.86 25.60
CA GLU A 239 20.82 -18.23 26.42
C GLU A 239 19.74 -17.13 26.41
N GLN A 240 20.16 -15.86 26.43
CA GLN A 240 19.22 -14.74 26.43
C GLN A 240 18.49 -14.61 25.08
N PHE A 241 19.19 -14.86 23.98
CA PHE A 241 18.57 -14.91 22.64
C PHE A 241 17.57 -16.07 22.57
N GLN A 242 17.99 -17.27 22.98
CA GLN A 242 17.13 -18.46 22.98
C GLN A 242 15.87 -18.28 23.84
N ALA A 243 15.97 -17.60 24.99
CA ALA A 243 14.81 -17.29 25.82
C ALA A 243 13.81 -16.34 25.17
N ILE A 244 14.23 -15.54 24.17
CA ILE A 244 13.35 -14.61 23.45
C ILE A 244 12.63 -15.32 22.29
N VAL A 245 13.33 -16.22 21.57
CA VAL A 245 12.86 -16.82 20.32
C VAL A 245 12.25 -18.21 20.47
N LYS A 246 12.38 -18.86 21.61
CA LYS A 246 11.66 -20.08 21.98
C LYS A 246 10.24 -19.73 22.45
#